data_ee72e39fd83b3abc14f34216a5ec789f
#
_entry.id   ee72e39fd83b3abc14f34216a5ec789f
#
_cell.length_a   1.000
_cell.length_b   1.000
_cell.length_c   1.000
_cell.angle_alpha   90.00
_cell.angle_beta   90.00
_cell.angle_gamma   90.00
#
_symmetry.space_group_name_H-M   'P 1'
#
loop_
_entity.id
_entity.type
_entity.pdbx_description
1 polymer ?
#
loop_
_entity_poly.entity_id
_entity_poly.type
_entity_poly.pdbx_seq_one_letter_code
_entity_poly.pdbx_strand_id
1 'polypeptide(L)'
;SYWLNKLFYNYFMKVGLEAARYRMTGESMPIGLKIKSWLGTQMVFRPLVNQIGLMRLRRAYTGGAALGPELFTFYQAIGVNLKQIYGQTEITGIAYMHRDGDVRPETVGKPLPGTDCKIAEDGEILSRSASVSPGYYDLPEKSEELLEGGWLHSGDAGFIDEYGHLVVID
;
A
#
# COMPACT_ATOMS: atom_id res chain seq x y z
N SER A 1 -26.79 18.39 17.27
CA SER A 1 -27.49 17.17 17.67
C SER A 1 -26.72 15.97 17.12
N TYR A 2 -26.46 14.95 17.93
CA TYR A 2 -25.68 13.74 17.62
C TYR A 2 -26.18 13.01 16.36
N TRP A 3 -27.49 12.95 16.16
CA TRP A 3 -28.12 12.29 15.02
C TRP A 3 -27.80 12.95 13.67
N LEU A 4 -27.83 14.25 13.58
CA LEU A 4 -27.46 15.01 12.36
C LEU A 4 -25.99 14.77 12.00
N ASN A 5 -25.09 14.82 12.99
CA ASN A 5 -23.66 14.58 12.76
C ASN A 5 -23.39 13.17 12.21
N LYS A 6 -24.11 12.16 12.74
CA LYS A 6 -24.01 10.78 12.25
C LYS A 6 -24.53 10.65 10.81
N LEU A 7 -25.60 11.34 10.45
CA LEU A 7 -26.18 11.31 9.12
C LEU A 7 -25.25 11.97 8.09
N PHE A 8 -24.67 13.13 8.44
CA PHE A 8 -23.66 13.81 7.63
C PHE A 8 -22.40 12.96 7.46
N TYR A 9 -21.89 12.37 8.54
CA TYR A 9 -20.74 11.47 8.49
C TYR A 9 -20.99 10.29 7.53
N ASN A 10 -22.12 9.60 7.68
CA ASN A 10 -22.45 8.45 6.84
C ASN A 10 -22.61 8.83 5.36
N TYR A 11 -23.22 9.99 5.07
CA TYR A 11 -23.34 10.49 3.70
C TYR A 11 -21.97 10.78 3.07
N PHE A 12 -21.14 11.57 3.77
CA PHE A 12 -19.84 11.94 3.23
C PHE A 12 -18.85 10.78 3.21
N MET A 13 -18.97 9.77 4.09
CA MET A 13 -18.20 8.55 4.00
C MET A 13 -18.48 7.78 2.69
N LYS A 14 -19.72 7.67 2.27
CA LYS A 14 -20.05 7.08 0.95
C LYS A 14 -19.41 7.86 -0.19
N VAL A 15 -19.51 9.19 -0.16
CA VAL A 15 -18.85 10.08 -1.13
C VAL A 15 -17.33 9.91 -1.10
N GLY A 16 -16.73 9.81 0.09
CA GLY A 16 -15.29 9.61 0.27
C GLY A 16 -14.81 8.27 -0.28
N LEU A 17 -15.54 7.18 -0.03
CA LEU A 17 -15.25 5.85 -0.56
C LEU A 17 -15.32 5.82 -2.09
N GLU A 18 -16.33 6.43 -2.68
CA GLU A 18 -16.45 6.56 -4.14
C GLU A 18 -15.29 7.38 -4.72
N ALA A 19 -14.97 8.53 -4.12
CA ALA A 19 -13.86 9.36 -4.55
C ALA A 19 -12.48 8.67 -4.37
N ALA A 20 -12.34 7.83 -3.34
CA ALA A 20 -11.13 7.05 -3.11
C ALA A 20 -10.83 6.09 -4.27
N ARG A 21 -11.85 5.44 -4.84
CA ARG A 21 -11.67 4.55 -6.01
C ARG A 21 -10.98 5.28 -7.16
N TYR A 22 -11.48 6.45 -7.55
CA TYR A 22 -10.88 7.26 -8.62
C TYR A 22 -9.45 7.69 -8.31
N ARG A 23 -9.16 8.05 -7.04
CA ARG A 23 -7.79 8.41 -6.63
C ARG A 23 -6.83 7.23 -6.66
N MET A 24 -7.30 6.06 -6.26
CA MET A 24 -6.51 4.83 -6.25
C MET A 24 -6.18 4.33 -7.66
N THR A 25 -7.16 4.39 -8.58
CA THR A 25 -6.99 3.90 -9.96
C THR A 25 -6.42 4.96 -10.92
N GLY A 26 -6.31 6.22 -10.49
CA GLY A 26 -5.86 7.31 -11.36
C GLY A 26 -6.88 7.74 -12.42
N GLU A 27 -8.10 7.23 -12.37
CA GLU A 27 -9.17 7.59 -13.30
C GLU A 27 -9.68 9.02 -13.08
N SER A 28 -10.23 9.59 -14.14
CA SER A 28 -10.82 10.94 -14.09
C SER A 28 -12.12 10.96 -13.29
N MET A 29 -12.09 11.57 -12.11
CA MET A 29 -13.27 11.71 -11.25
C MET A 29 -14.30 12.69 -11.86
N PRO A 30 -15.59 12.35 -11.91
CA PRO A 30 -16.67 13.25 -12.34
C PRO A 30 -16.71 14.56 -11.53
N ILE A 31 -17.01 15.68 -12.20
CA ILE A 31 -16.99 17.02 -11.57
C ILE A 31 -17.94 17.10 -10.35
N GLY A 32 -19.14 16.51 -10.45
CA GLY A 32 -20.09 16.48 -9.34
C GLY A 32 -19.55 15.75 -8.11
N LEU A 33 -18.81 14.65 -8.31
CA LEU A 33 -18.15 13.90 -7.24
C LEU A 33 -16.97 14.69 -6.65
N LYS A 34 -16.20 15.39 -7.49
CA LYS A 34 -15.10 16.26 -7.00
C LYS A 34 -15.63 17.32 -6.03
N ILE A 35 -16.74 17.99 -6.38
CA ILE A 35 -17.36 19.02 -5.54
C ILE A 35 -17.86 18.41 -4.22
N LYS A 36 -18.61 17.30 -4.28
CA LYS A 36 -19.10 16.59 -3.07
C LYS A 36 -17.95 16.12 -2.16
N SER A 37 -16.92 15.55 -2.76
CA SER A 37 -15.72 15.07 -2.03
C SER A 37 -14.97 16.24 -1.38
N TRP A 38 -14.85 17.39 -2.06
CA TRP A 38 -14.26 18.59 -1.50
C TRP A 38 -15.06 19.11 -0.30
N LEU A 39 -16.40 19.20 -0.41
CA LEU A 39 -17.27 19.58 0.70
C LEU A 39 -17.11 18.62 1.89
N GLY A 40 -17.15 17.31 1.64
CA GLY A 40 -16.95 16.29 2.67
C GLY A 40 -15.58 16.43 3.36
N THR A 41 -14.55 16.74 2.58
CA THR A 41 -13.20 16.98 3.12
C THR A 41 -13.21 18.19 4.07
N GLN A 42 -13.80 19.31 3.71
CA GLN A 42 -13.81 20.51 4.57
C GLN A 42 -14.65 20.32 5.83
N MET A 43 -15.83 19.70 5.71
CA MET A 43 -16.82 19.63 6.78
C MET A 43 -16.62 18.46 7.74
N VAL A 44 -16.13 17.30 7.23
CA VAL A 44 -16.09 16.04 7.99
C VAL A 44 -14.67 15.49 8.13
N PHE A 45 -13.95 15.35 7.00
CA PHE A 45 -12.70 14.58 7.03
C PHE A 45 -11.53 15.39 7.58
N ARG A 46 -11.46 16.68 7.28
CA ARG A 46 -10.38 17.55 7.78
C ARG A 46 -10.32 17.63 9.30
N PRO A 47 -11.45 17.84 10.04
CA PRO A 47 -11.46 17.73 11.49
C PRO A 47 -11.01 16.35 12.00
N LEU A 48 -11.50 15.26 11.38
CA LEU A 48 -11.15 13.90 11.75
C LEU A 48 -9.64 13.62 11.57
N VAL A 49 -9.12 13.92 10.38
CA VAL A 49 -7.69 13.74 10.05
C VAL A 49 -6.79 14.59 10.95
N ASN A 50 -7.26 15.78 11.35
CA ASN A 50 -6.55 16.63 12.31
C ASN A 50 -6.48 16.00 13.71
N GLN A 51 -7.59 15.42 14.20
CA GLN A 51 -7.64 14.77 15.52
C GLN A 51 -6.66 13.57 15.62
N ILE A 52 -6.50 12.82 14.53
CA ILE A 52 -5.55 11.69 14.49
C ILE A 52 -4.13 12.10 14.09
N GLY A 53 -3.84 13.41 13.98
CA GLY A 53 -2.51 13.94 13.73
C GLY A 53 -2.02 13.83 12.29
N LEU A 54 -2.86 13.41 11.34
CA LEU A 54 -2.46 13.12 9.95
C LEU A 54 -2.64 14.31 8.99
N MET A 55 -3.06 15.49 9.47
CA MET A 55 -3.40 16.65 8.66
C MET A 55 -2.28 17.14 7.74
N ARG A 56 -1.03 17.00 8.16
CA ARG A 56 0.15 17.45 7.42
C ARG A 56 0.80 16.38 6.57
N LEU A 57 0.30 15.14 6.63
CA LEU A 57 0.83 14.05 5.82
C LEU A 57 0.54 14.26 4.35
N ARG A 58 1.56 14.12 3.53
CA ARG A 58 1.44 14.09 2.07
C ARG A 58 1.32 12.67 1.54
N ARG A 59 2.01 11.73 2.18
CA ARG A 59 2.02 10.29 1.88
C ARG A 59 2.15 9.53 3.18
N ALA A 60 1.45 8.42 3.28
CA ALA A 60 1.57 7.47 4.37
C ALA A 60 1.91 6.09 3.81
N TYR A 61 2.75 5.37 4.51
CA TYR A 61 3.14 4.02 4.13
C TYR A 61 2.83 3.04 5.25
N THR A 62 2.38 1.85 4.88
CA THR A 62 2.17 0.73 5.79
C THR A 62 2.85 -0.51 5.22
N GLY A 63 3.50 -1.29 6.08
CA GLY A 63 4.22 -2.51 5.71
C GLY A 63 4.57 -3.32 6.95
N GLY A 64 5.16 -4.49 6.76
CA GLY A 64 5.51 -5.43 7.82
C GLY A 64 4.35 -6.31 8.29
N ALA A 65 3.10 -5.92 8.00
CA ALA A 65 1.90 -6.75 8.15
C ALA A 65 0.83 -6.24 7.18
N ALA A 66 -0.02 -7.12 6.69
CA ALA A 66 -1.12 -6.76 5.82
C ALA A 66 -2.14 -5.89 6.57
N LEU A 67 -2.40 -4.71 6.03
CA LEU A 67 -3.50 -3.88 6.48
C LEU A 67 -4.77 -4.34 5.75
N GLY A 68 -5.79 -4.76 6.49
CA GLY A 68 -7.04 -5.21 5.89
C GLY A 68 -7.64 -4.18 4.92
N PRO A 69 -8.24 -4.63 3.79
CA PRO A 69 -8.70 -3.75 2.71
C PRO A 69 -9.74 -2.73 3.17
N GLU A 70 -10.55 -3.05 4.17
CA GLU A 70 -11.55 -2.12 4.73
C GLU A 70 -10.88 -0.93 5.41
N LEU A 71 -9.89 -1.18 6.27
CA LEU A 71 -9.16 -0.12 6.98
C LEU A 71 -8.32 0.70 6.00
N PHE A 72 -7.68 0.04 5.04
CA PHE A 72 -6.93 0.71 3.99
C PHE A 72 -7.84 1.68 3.19
N THR A 73 -8.99 1.20 2.73
CA THR A 73 -9.96 1.98 1.96
C THR A 73 -10.57 3.11 2.80
N PHE A 74 -10.77 2.89 4.10
CA PHE A 74 -11.20 3.96 5.01
C PHE A 74 -10.23 5.14 5.03
N TYR A 75 -8.91 4.88 5.18
CA TYR A 75 -7.91 5.96 5.15
C TYR A 75 -7.90 6.69 3.81
N GLN A 76 -8.02 5.97 2.71
CA GLN A 76 -8.17 6.57 1.38
C GLN A 76 -9.43 7.44 1.28
N ALA A 77 -10.54 7.00 1.86
CA ALA A 77 -11.82 7.72 1.83
C ALA A 77 -11.75 9.07 2.56
N ILE A 78 -11.07 9.12 3.70
CA ILE A 78 -10.88 10.36 4.47
C ILE A 78 -9.77 11.27 3.92
N GLY A 79 -9.11 10.87 2.82
CA GLY A 79 -8.13 11.68 2.10
C GLY A 79 -6.67 11.45 2.48
N VAL A 80 -6.37 10.42 3.27
CA VAL A 80 -4.98 10.01 3.56
C VAL A 80 -4.44 9.24 2.36
N ASN A 81 -3.36 9.74 1.75
CA ASN A 81 -2.67 9.04 0.64
C ASN A 81 -1.83 7.87 1.18
N LEU A 82 -2.53 6.81 1.59
CA LEU A 82 -1.93 5.61 2.15
C LEU A 82 -1.47 4.66 1.04
N LYS A 83 -0.30 4.07 1.21
CA LYS A 83 0.29 3.09 0.31
C LYS A 83 0.76 1.88 1.09
N GLN A 84 0.61 0.69 0.54
CA GLN A 84 1.28 -0.50 1.06
C GLN A 84 2.67 -0.62 0.45
N ILE A 85 3.58 -1.14 1.27
CA ILE A 85 4.93 -1.50 0.88
C ILE A 85 5.20 -2.94 1.34
N TYR A 86 6.05 -3.63 0.62
CA TYR A 86 6.56 -4.95 0.97
C TYR A 86 8.08 -4.98 0.81
N GLY A 87 8.70 -5.68 1.72
CA GLY A 87 10.13 -5.96 1.74
C GLY A 87 10.57 -6.41 3.12
N GLN A 88 11.84 -6.68 3.22
CA GLN A 88 12.47 -7.22 4.42
C GLN A 88 13.83 -6.56 4.65
N THR A 89 14.44 -6.80 5.81
CA THR A 89 15.72 -6.20 6.19
C THR A 89 16.82 -6.52 5.18
N GLU A 90 16.80 -7.72 4.62
CA GLU A 90 17.76 -8.24 3.67
C GLU A 90 17.78 -7.51 2.32
N ILE A 91 16.70 -6.79 1.98
CA ILE A 91 16.64 -5.91 0.80
C ILE A 91 16.60 -4.42 1.18
N THR A 92 17.09 -4.08 2.38
CA THR A 92 17.12 -2.70 2.88
C THR A 92 15.70 -2.10 3.03
N GLY A 93 14.72 -2.95 3.35
CA GLY A 93 13.39 -2.57 3.80
C GLY A 93 12.28 -2.56 2.77
N ILE A 94 12.51 -2.21 1.50
CA ILE A 94 11.41 -2.10 0.52
C ILE A 94 11.82 -2.67 -0.84
N ALA A 95 11.04 -3.65 -1.32
CA ALA A 95 11.15 -4.22 -2.66
C ALA A 95 9.96 -3.81 -3.56
N TYR A 96 8.75 -3.72 -2.99
CA TYR A 96 7.52 -3.37 -3.70
C TYR A 96 6.80 -2.20 -3.02
N MET A 97 6.12 -1.39 -3.81
CA MET A 97 5.36 -0.24 -3.31
C MET A 97 4.24 0.17 -4.27
N HIS A 98 3.12 0.62 -3.73
CA HIS A 98 2.09 1.31 -4.50
C HIS A 98 2.59 2.64 -5.07
N ARG A 99 2.16 2.98 -6.29
CA ARG A 99 2.37 4.28 -6.92
C ARG A 99 1.12 5.15 -6.85
N ASP A 100 1.28 6.48 -7.01
CA ASP A 100 0.13 7.38 -7.10
C ASP A 100 -0.71 7.02 -8.34
N GLY A 101 -2.02 6.84 -8.18
CA GLY A 101 -2.93 6.45 -9.25
C GLY A 101 -2.87 4.97 -9.65
N ASP A 102 -2.11 4.15 -8.93
CA ASP A 102 -1.99 2.70 -9.15
C ASP A 102 -1.93 2.00 -7.77
N VAL A 103 -3.04 2.09 -7.04
CA VAL A 103 -3.20 1.58 -5.67
C VAL A 103 -4.32 0.54 -5.63
N ARG A 104 -4.02 -0.63 -5.08
CA ARG A 104 -4.99 -1.73 -4.93
C ARG A 104 -4.93 -2.25 -3.49
N PRO A 105 -6.02 -2.16 -2.72
CA PRO A 105 -6.02 -2.43 -1.28
C PRO A 105 -5.52 -3.82 -0.85
N GLU A 106 -5.62 -4.80 -1.75
CA GLU A 106 -5.27 -6.21 -1.48
C GLU A 106 -3.85 -6.57 -1.94
N THR A 107 -3.08 -5.59 -2.43
CA THR A 107 -1.74 -5.79 -2.99
C THR A 107 -0.72 -4.92 -2.29
N VAL A 108 0.55 -5.17 -2.54
CA VAL A 108 1.65 -4.32 -2.07
C VAL A 108 2.30 -3.50 -3.21
N GLY A 109 1.66 -3.47 -4.38
CA GLY A 109 2.11 -2.68 -5.52
C GLY A 109 3.11 -3.40 -6.41
N LYS A 110 3.95 -2.62 -7.10
CA LYS A 110 4.92 -3.08 -8.10
C LYS A 110 6.35 -2.94 -7.60
N PRO A 111 7.30 -3.69 -8.20
CA PRO A 111 8.71 -3.57 -7.85
C PRO A 111 9.22 -2.12 -7.92
N LEU A 112 10.11 -1.78 -7.02
CA LEU A 112 10.83 -0.50 -7.09
C LEU A 112 11.75 -0.46 -8.32
N PRO A 113 12.01 0.72 -8.88
CA PRO A 113 13.00 0.86 -9.94
C PRO A 113 14.36 0.29 -9.53
N GLY A 114 14.95 -0.55 -10.38
CA GLY A 114 16.21 -1.22 -10.11
C GLY A 114 16.09 -2.47 -9.23
N THR A 115 14.87 -2.94 -8.95
CA THR A 115 14.60 -4.20 -8.29
C THR A 115 13.95 -5.17 -9.29
N ASP A 116 14.61 -6.27 -9.58
CA ASP A 116 14.04 -7.38 -10.31
C ASP A 116 13.31 -8.29 -9.33
N CYS A 117 12.14 -8.75 -9.70
CA CYS A 117 11.31 -9.62 -8.87
C CYS A 117 10.68 -10.72 -9.71
N LYS A 118 10.57 -11.90 -9.15
CA LYS A 118 9.85 -13.04 -9.75
C LYS A 118 9.23 -13.91 -8.66
N ILE A 119 8.30 -14.74 -9.07
CA ILE A 119 7.74 -15.82 -8.23
C ILE A 119 8.41 -17.13 -8.67
N ALA A 120 8.91 -17.89 -7.71
CA ALA A 120 9.47 -19.20 -7.93
C ALA A 120 8.37 -20.26 -8.21
N GLU A 121 8.75 -21.46 -8.63
CA GLU A 121 7.77 -22.52 -8.97
C GLU A 121 6.95 -22.98 -7.77
N ASP A 122 7.50 -22.87 -6.57
CA ASP A 122 6.83 -23.16 -5.29
C ASP A 122 6.01 -22.00 -4.73
N GLY A 123 6.02 -20.86 -5.42
CA GLY A 123 5.28 -19.66 -5.03
C GLY A 123 6.09 -18.66 -4.20
N GLU A 124 7.36 -18.93 -3.92
CA GLU A 124 8.21 -18.00 -3.15
C GLU A 124 8.49 -16.71 -3.92
N ILE A 125 8.49 -15.59 -3.21
CA ILE A 125 8.83 -14.27 -3.75
C ILE A 125 10.35 -14.12 -3.78
N LEU A 126 10.91 -13.98 -4.96
CA LEU A 126 12.35 -13.78 -5.18
C LEU A 126 12.63 -12.36 -5.64
N SER A 127 13.67 -11.75 -5.08
CA SER A 127 14.06 -10.38 -5.40
C SER A 127 15.56 -10.28 -5.71
N ARG A 128 15.93 -9.33 -6.59
CA ARG A 128 17.32 -9.01 -6.91
C ARG A 128 17.48 -7.52 -7.12
N SER A 129 18.39 -6.90 -6.38
CA SER A 129 18.74 -5.49 -6.55
C SER A 129 20.09 -5.17 -5.91
N ALA A 130 20.62 -3.98 -6.18
CA ALA A 130 21.83 -3.48 -5.53
C ALA A 130 21.65 -3.19 -4.03
N SER A 131 20.41 -3.18 -3.52
CA SER A 131 20.08 -2.97 -2.12
C SER A 131 19.98 -4.26 -1.29
N VAL A 132 20.19 -5.42 -1.91
CA VAL A 132 20.25 -6.70 -1.20
C VAL A 132 21.53 -6.77 -0.36
N SER A 133 21.40 -7.19 0.90
CA SER A 133 22.52 -7.35 1.81
C SER A 133 23.48 -8.45 1.33
N PRO A 134 24.78 -8.40 1.69
CA PRO A 134 25.71 -9.44 1.32
C PRO A 134 25.52 -10.75 2.11
N GLY A 135 24.58 -10.80 3.05
CA GLY A 135 24.29 -11.95 3.90
C GLY A 135 24.28 -11.61 5.39
N TYR A 136 24.26 -12.66 6.22
CA TYR A 136 24.26 -12.55 7.67
C TYR A 136 25.67 -12.60 8.24
N TYR A 137 25.92 -11.77 9.26
CA TYR A 137 27.21 -11.74 9.95
C TYR A 137 27.51 -13.10 10.61
N ASP A 138 28.69 -13.65 10.32
CA ASP A 138 29.21 -14.92 10.87
C ASP A 138 28.28 -16.15 10.65
N LEU A 139 27.44 -16.11 9.60
CA LEU A 139 26.52 -17.20 9.22
C LEU A 139 26.60 -17.46 7.71
N PRO A 140 27.73 -18.02 7.21
CA PRO A 140 27.93 -18.18 5.77
C PRO A 140 26.93 -19.13 5.12
N GLU A 141 26.58 -20.25 5.76
CA GLU A 141 25.62 -21.22 5.23
C GLU A 141 24.24 -20.60 5.03
N LYS A 142 23.73 -19.85 6.03
CA LYS A 142 22.46 -19.13 5.91
C LYS A 142 22.49 -18.00 4.87
N SER A 143 23.65 -17.39 4.69
CA SER A 143 23.82 -16.35 3.67
C SER A 143 23.82 -16.94 2.26
N GLU A 144 24.36 -18.14 2.08
CA GLU A 144 24.35 -18.86 0.81
C GLU A 144 22.92 -19.31 0.45
N GLU A 145 22.17 -19.87 1.41
CA GLU A 145 20.75 -20.20 1.25
C GLU A 145 19.91 -18.97 0.88
N LEU A 146 20.12 -17.85 1.61
CA LEU A 146 19.40 -16.59 1.40
C LEU A 146 19.58 -16.04 -0.02
N LEU A 147 20.76 -16.22 -0.61
CA LEU A 147 21.18 -15.63 -1.89
C LEU A 147 21.36 -16.69 -3.00
N GLU A 148 20.71 -17.82 -2.88
CA GLU A 148 20.83 -18.92 -3.81
C GLU A 148 20.50 -18.49 -5.25
N GLY A 149 21.31 -18.92 -6.21
CA GLY A 149 21.15 -18.60 -7.62
C GLY A 149 21.23 -17.10 -7.96
N GLY A 150 21.75 -16.26 -7.04
CA GLY A 150 21.84 -14.80 -7.20
C GLY A 150 20.53 -14.07 -7.00
N TRP A 151 19.56 -14.69 -6.34
CA TRP A 151 18.30 -14.12 -5.92
C TRP A 151 18.18 -14.12 -4.41
N LEU A 152 17.60 -13.08 -3.86
CA LEU A 152 17.19 -13.05 -2.46
C LEU A 152 15.93 -13.91 -2.31
N HIS A 153 16.03 -14.96 -1.50
CA HIS A 153 14.92 -15.80 -1.09
C HIS A 153 14.20 -15.16 0.10
N SER A 154 12.93 -14.80 -0.08
CA SER A 154 12.20 -14.06 0.95
C SER A 154 11.66 -14.95 2.06
N GLY A 155 11.38 -16.20 1.78
CA GLY A 155 10.61 -17.10 2.64
C GLY A 155 9.11 -16.83 2.64
N ASP A 156 8.65 -15.78 1.94
CA ASP A 156 7.24 -15.41 1.83
C ASP A 156 6.65 -15.94 0.52
N ALA A 157 5.38 -16.38 0.54
CA ALA A 157 4.66 -16.81 -0.63
C ALA A 157 3.81 -15.67 -1.22
N GLY A 158 3.67 -15.66 -2.56
CA GLY A 158 2.87 -14.66 -3.25
C GLY A 158 2.67 -14.93 -4.73
N PHE A 159 1.91 -14.07 -5.38
CA PHE A 159 1.72 -14.10 -6.83
C PHE A 159 1.57 -12.68 -7.40
N ILE A 160 1.79 -12.55 -8.69
CA ILE A 160 1.56 -11.30 -9.42
C ILE A 160 0.15 -11.32 -10.02
N ASP A 161 -0.64 -10.30 -9.73
CA ASP A 161 -1.99 -10.15 -10.27
C ASP A 161 -1.99 -9.71 -11.75
N GLU A 162 -3.17 -9.65 -12.35
CA GLU A 162 -3.38 -9.23 -13.75
C GLU A 162 -2.91 -7.78 -14.05
N TYR A 163 -2.70 -6.96 -13.02
CA TYR A 163 -2.22 -5.56 -13.12
C TYR A 163 -0.72 -5.43 -12.85
N GLY A 164 -0.04 -6.55 -12.59
CA GLY A 164 1.39 -6.59 -12.27
C GLY A 164 1.72 -6.21 -10.83
N HIS A 165 0.75 -6.25 -9.92
CA HIS A 165 0.96 -6.03 -8.50
C HIS A 165 1.25 -7.35 -7.77
N LEU A 166 2.11 -7.28 -6.76
CA LEU A 166 2.35 -8.41 -5.88
C LEU A 166 1.22 -8.53 -4.84
N VAL A 167 0.67 -9.72 -4.74
CA VAL A 167 -0.18 -10.18 -3.64
C VAL A 167 0.63 -11.14 -2.78
N VAL A 168 0.79 -10.81 -1.50
CA VAL A 168 1.49 -11.66 -0.52
C VAL A 168 0.44 -12.56 0.14
N ILE A 169 0.74 -13.87 0.24
CA ILE A 169 -0.23 -14.87 0.74
C ILE A 169 0.08 -15.28 2.19
N ASP A 170 1.26 -14.98 2.72
CA ASP A 170 1.74 -15.37 4.06
C ASP A 170 2.60 -16.63 4.07
#